data_34a92dbdcde5bb18da0dd19326a80a67
#
_entry.id   34a92dbdcde5bb18da0dd19326a80a67
#
_cell.length_a   1.000
_cell.length_b   1.000
_cell.length_c   1.000
_cell.angle_alpha   90.00
_cell.angle_beta   90.00
_cell.angle_gamma   90.00
#
_symmetry.space_group_name_H-M   'P 1'
#
loop_
_entity.id
_entity.type
_entity.pdbx_description
1 polymer ?
#
loop_
_entity_poly.entity_id
_entity_poly.type
_entity_poly.pdbx_seq_one_letter_code
_entity_poly.pdbx_strand_id
1 'polypeptide(L)'
;QILNNKSFKFLKKIIEKEFKAYKNNVLQYHNTDFKITTSWIARSQPGQASNYHNHSNCLYSGILYLATPPNCGGISFLNYFDKETIKIIPT
;
A
#
# COMPACT_ATOMS: atom_id res chain seq x y z
N GLN A 1 -12.75 -6.49 5.01
CA GLN A 1 -11.39 -7.06 4.79
C GLN A 1 -11.41 -7.96 3.56
N ILE A 2 -11.14 -7.36 2.41
CA ILE A 2 -11.30 -8.06 1.12
C ILE A 2 -10.34 -9.24 0.96
N LEU A 3 -9.15 -9.17 1.55
CA LEU A 3 -8.15 -10.24 1.41
C LEU A 3 -8.53 -11.53 2.15
N ASN A 4 -9.57 -11.50 2.99
CA ASN A 4 -10.10 -12.71 3.59
C ASN A 4 -11.05 -13.48 2.65
N ASN A 5 -11.43 -12.89 1.53
CA ASN A 5 -12.23 -13.57 0.52
C ASN A 5 -11.36 -14.62 -0.19
N LYS A 6 -11.94 -15.81 -0.40
CA LYS A 6 -11.22 -16.93 -1.04
C LYS A 6 -10.69 -16.58 -2.43
N SER A 7 -11.38 -15.72 -3.17
CA SER A 7 -10.96 -15.29 -4.51
C SER A 7 -9.66 -14.50 -4.49
N PHE A 8 -9.29 -13.92 -3.35
CA PHE A 8 -8.08 -13.11 -3.21
C PHE A 8 -6.97 -13.80 -2.41
N LYS A 9 -7.10 -15.10 -2.17
CA LYS A 9 -6.09 -15.87 -1.42
C LYS A 9 -4.69 -15.74 -2.06
N PHE A 10 -4.62 -15.75 -3.37
CA PHE A 10 -3.36 -15.60 -4.11
C PHE A 10 -2.73 -14.23 -3.85
N LEU A 11 -3.53 -13.16 -3.93
CA LEU A 11 -3.05 -11.81 -3.66
C LEU A 11 -2.59 -11.64 -2.21
N LYS A 12 -3.34 -12.21 -1.28
CA LYS A 12 -2.96 -12.18 0.13
C LYS A 12 -1.60 -12.80 0.37
N LYS A 13 -1.32 -13.94 -0.26
CA LYS A 13 -0.02 -14.60 -0.15
C LYS A 13 1.12 -13.75 -0.71
N ILE A 14 0.89 -13.08 -1.84
CA ILE A 14 1.89 -12.19 -2.43
C ILE A 14 2.20 -11.03 -1.47
N ILE A 15 1.18 -10.39 -0.93
CA ILE A 15 1.34 -9.25 -0.03
C ILE A 15 2.07 -9.69 1.25
N GLU A 16 1.68 -10.81 1.83
CA GLU A 16 2.33 -11.33 3.03
C GLU A 16 3.80 -11.66 2.79
N LYS A 17 4.11 -12.26 1.64
CA LYS A 17 5.50 -12.57 1.26
C LYS A 17 6.33 -11.30 1.10
N GLU A 18 5.81 -10.31 0.38
CA GLU A 18 6.53 -9.06 0.14
C GLU A 18 6.72 -8.26 1.44
N PHE A 19 5.71 -8.21 2.29
CA PHE A 19 5.83 -7.54 3.56
C PHE A 19 6.81 -8.25 4.50
N LYS A 20 6.83 -9.59 4.49
CA LYS A 20 7.78 -10.36 5.28
C LYS A 20 9.22 -10.05 4.86
N ALA A 21 9.47 -9.95 3.56
CA ALA A 21 10.79 -9.57 3.05
C ALA A 21 11.16 -8.14 3.50
N TYR A 22 10.25 -7.21 3.40
CA TYR A 22 10.45 -5.83 3.86
C TYR A 22 10.71 -5.78 5.36
N LYS A 23 9.91 -6.49 6.14
CA LYS A 23 10.06 -6.57 7.59
C LYS A 23 11.43 -7.10 8.00
N ASN A 24 11.91 -8.16 7.35
CA ASN A 24 13.17 -8.78 7.70
C ASN A 24 14.36 -8.00 7.18
N ASN A 25 14.30 -7.50 5.93
CA ASN A 25 15.46 -6.93 5.26
C ASN A 25 15.61 -5.43 5.48
N VAL A 26 14.52 -4.72 5.62
CA VAL A 26 14.51 -3.26 5.77
C VAL A 26 14.25 -2.85 7.21
N LEU A 27 13.15 -3.33 7.79
CA LEU A 27 12.78 -2.99 9.17
C LEU A 27 13.60 -3.76 10.20
N GLN A 28 14.09 -4.94 9.83
CA GLN A 28 14.89 -5.81 10.70
C GLN A 28 14.15 -6.27 11.96
N TYR A 29 12.85 -6.47 11.85
CA TYR A 29 12.00 -7.00 12.93
C TYR A 29 11.85 -8.52 12.78
N HIS A 30 12.92 -9.26 12.98
CA HIS A 30 12.98 -10.70 12.67
C HIS A 30 12.04 -11.55 13.54
N ASN A 31 11.82 -11.14 14.78
CA ASN A 31 11.03 -11.90 15.75
C ASN A 31 9.64 -11.31 15.99
N THR A 32 9.19 -10.42 15.13
CA THR A 32 7.89 -9.78 15.24
C THR A 32 6.99 -10.22 14.10
N ASP A 33 5.79 -10.66 14.44
CA ASP A 33 4.78 -11.00 13.45
C ASP A 33 3.80 -9.85 13.25
N PHE A 34 3.43 -9.63 12.00
CA PHE A 34 2.44 -8.64 11.61
C PHE A 34 1.29 -9.35 10.90
N LYS A 35 0.10 -8.82 11.03
CA LYS A 35 -1.04 -9.32 10.28
C LYS A 35 -1.77 -8.19 9.57
N ILE A 36 -2.41 -8.54 8.48
CA ILE A 36 -3.26 -7.60 7.74
C ILE A 36 -4.57 -7.45 8.51
N THR A 37 -4.88 -6.22 8.91
CA THR A 37 -6.09 -5.93 9.68
C THR A 37 -7.21 -5.37 8.82
N THR A 38 -6.86 -4.63 7.75
CA THR A 38 -7.83 -4.00 6.86
C THR A 38 -7.30 -4.05 5.44
N SER A 39 -8.19 -4.30 4.50
CA SER A 39 -7.84 -4.28 3.08
C SER A 39 -9.07 -3.96 2.23
N TRP A 40 -8.84 -3.22 1.14
CA TRP A 40 -9.89 -2.89 0.17
C TRP A 40 -9.28 -2.72 -1.22
N ILE A 41 -10.16 -2.71 -2.23
CA ILE A 41 -9.77 -2.43 -3.61
C ILE A 41 -10.36 -1.07 -4.00
N ALA A 42 -9.54 -0.25 -4.62
CA ALA A 42 -9.98 1.02 -5.18
C ALA A 42 -9.76 1.01 -6.70
N ARG A 43 -10.71 1.59 -7.42
CA ARG A 43 -10.61 1.82 -8.86
C ARG A 43 -10.85 3.29 -9.13
N SER A 44 -9.95 3.92 -9.87
CA SER A 44 -10.07 5.33 -10.21
C SER A 44 -10.29 5.50 -11.71
N GLN A 45 -11.16 6.45 -12.06
CA GLN A 45 -11.35 6.88 -13.43
C GLN A 45 -10.32 7.96 -13.78
N PRO A 46 -10.06 8.20 -15.09
CA PRO A 46 -9.15 9.28 -15.48
C PRO A 46 -9.53 10.61 -14.84
N GLY A 47 -8.53 11.33 -14.33
CA GLY A 47 -8.72 12.64 -13.69
C GLY A 47 -9.14 12.60 -12.23
N GLN A 48 -9.40 11.42 -11.67
CA GLN A 48 -9.72 11.29 -10.25
C GLN A 48 -8.45 11.29 -9.40
N ALA A 49 -8.55 11.89 -8.21
CA ALA A 49 -7.48 11.90 -7.23
C ALA A 49 -8.08 11.80 -5.82
N SER A 50 -7.31 11.25 -4.90
CA SER A 50 -7.66 11.23 -3.49
C SER A 50 -6.96 12.36 -2.76
N ASN A 51 -7.62 12.91 -1.74
CA ASN A 51 -7.01 13.90 -0.87
C ASN A 51 -5.88 13.29 -0.02
N TYR A 52 -4.95 14.14 0.40
CA TYR A 52 -3.96 13.70 1.37
C TYR A 52 -4.64 13.27 2.66
N HIS A 53 -4.23 12.13 3.17
CA HIS A 53 -4.75 11.59 4.43
C HIS A 53 -3.70 10.67 5.06
N ASN A 54 -3.92 10.31 6.31
CA ASN A 54 -3.10 9.33 7.00
C ASN A 54 -3.96 8.18 7.52
N HIS A 55 -3.30 7.13 7.95
CA HIS A 55 -3.94 5.96 8.54
C HIS A 55 -3.55 5.88 10.02
N SER A 56 -4.53 6.00 10.90
CA SER A 56 -4.30 6.11 12.34
C SER A 56 -4.41 4.80 13.11
N ASN A 57 -4.99 3.76 12.50
CA ASN A 57 -5.29 2.50 13.18
C ASN A 57 -4.44 1.33 12.70
N CYS A 58 -3.28 1.61 12.14
CA CYS A 58 -2.33 0.58 11.70
C CYS A 58 -0.91 1.09 11.86
N LEU A 59 0.04 0.17 11.97
CA LEU A 59 1.46 0.51 12.02
C LEU A 59 2.04 0.78 10.63
N TYR A 60 1.61 0.01 9.65
CA TYR A 60 2.08 0.14 8.28
C TYR A 60 0.91 0.05 7.33
N SER A 61 0.97 0.84 6.28
CA SER A 61 0.01 0.83 5.19
C SER A 61 0.75 0.55 3.89
N GLY A 62 0.16 -0.23 3.02
CA GLY A 62 0.78 -0.59 1.75
C GLY A 62 -0.21 -0.53 0.60
N ILE A 63 0.33 -0.49 -0.61
CA ILE A 63 -0.45 -0.47 -1.84
C ILE A 63 0.11 -1.52 -2.80
N LEU A 64 -0.78 -2.31 -3.38
CA LEU A 64 -0.46 -3.18 -4.50
C LEU A 64 -1.22 -2.66 -5.73
N TYR A 65 -0.47 -2.27 -6.75
CA TYR A 65 -1.07 -1.85 -8.02
C TYR A 65 -1.44 -3.08 -8.84
N LEU A 66 -2.73 -3.24 -9.15
CA LEU A 66 -3.22 -4.35 -9.97
C LEU A 66 -3.20 -4.02 -11.45
N ALA A 67 -3.38 -2.75 -11.80
CA ALA A 67 -3.33 -2.28 -13.18
C ALA A 67 -2.74 -0.86 -13.21
N THR A 68 -1.72 -0.67 -14.05
CA THR A 68 -1.01 0.61 -14.19
C THR A 68 -0.91 0.98 -15.66
N PRO A 69 -2.04 1.38 -16.30
CA PRO A 69 -1.98 1.80 -17.70
C PRO A 69 -1.14 3.07 -17.83
N PRO A 70 -0.70 3.42 -19.06
CA PRO A 70 0.06 4.65 -19.28
C PRO A 70 -0.66 5.87 -18.70
N ASN A 71 0.10 6.75 -18.07
CA ASN A 71 -0.41 7.97 -17.44
C ASN A 71 -1.38 7.71 -16.27
N CYS A 72 -1.25 6.59 -15.59
CA CYS A 72 -2.14 6.24 -14.47
C CYS A 72 -1.93 7.09 -13.22
N GLY A 73 -0.85 7.91 -13.18
CA GLY A 73 -0.49 8.67 -11.99
C GLY A 73 0.24 7.82 -10.97
N GLY A 74 0.38 8.34 -9.76
CA GLY A 74 1.12 7.67 -8.70
C GLY A 74 0.66 8.09 -7.32
N ILE A 75 1.50 7.84 -6.32
CA ILE A 75 1.26 8.23 -4.94
C ILE A 75 2.18 9.39 -4.58
N SER A 76 1.64 10.37 -3.86
CA SER A 76 2.41 11.50 -3.34
C SER A 76 2.43 11.45 -1.81
N PHE A 77 3.59 11.65 -1.24
CA PHE A 77 3.78 11.72 0.20
C PHE A 77 4.05 13.18 0.58
N LEU A 78 3.26 13.72 1.48
CA LEU A 78 3.39 15.10 1.95
C LEU A 78 4.08 15.12 3.31
N ASN A 79 5.16 15.91 3.41
CA ASN A 79 5.76 16.20 4.69
C ASN A 79 5.04 17.41 5.31
N TYR A 80 4.42 17.21 6.46
CA TYR A 80 3.62 18.24 7.12
C TYR A 80 4.45 19.44 7.59
N PHE A 81 5.71 19.22 7.93
CA PHE A 81 6.54 20.27 8.52
C PHE A 81 7.05 21.27 7.49
N ASP A 82 7.52 20.81 6.35
CA ASP A 82 8.09 21.66 5.30
C ASP A 82 7.23 21.79 4.05
N LYS A 83 6.09 21.07 4.01
CA LYS A 83 5.16 21.06 2.88
C LYS A 83 5.76 20.54 1.57
N GLU A 84 6.89 19.87 1.64
CA GLU A 84 7.47 19.21 0.48
C GLU A 84 6.75 17.90 0.18
N THR A 85 6.77 17.50 -1.08
CA THR A 85 6.15 16.26 -1.52
C THR A 85 7.15 15.38 -2.25
N ILE A 86 6.99 14.07 -2.06
CA ILE A 86 7.68 13.04 -2.84
C ILE A 86 6.62 12.27 -3.59
N LYS A 87 6.78 12.12 -4.91
CA LYS A 87 5.84 11.40 -5.75
C LYS A 87 6.50 10.16 -6.32
N ILE A 88 5.81 9.04 -6.20
CA ILE A 88 6.23 7.75 -6.77
C ILE A 88 5.21 7.34 -7.81
N ILE A 89 5.67 7.09 -9.04
CA ILE A 89 4.81 6.68 -10.15
C ILE A 89 5.13 5.23 -10.47
N PRO A 90 4.14 4.33 -10.49
CA PRO A 90 4.35 2.95 -10.89
C PRO A 90 4.72 2.88 -12.37
N THR A 91 5.65 2.01 -12.69
CA THR A 91 6.15 1.82 -14.06
C THR A 91 5.86 0.43 -14.58
#